data_85d680bff3effc769c4c2d735bca0399
#
_entry.id   85d680bff3effc769c4c2d735bca0399
#
_cell.length_a   1.000
_cell.length_b   1.000
_cell.length_c   1.000
_cell.angle_alpha   90.00
_cell.angle_beta   90.00
_cell.angle_gamma   90.00
#
_symmetry.space_group_name_H-M   'P 1'
#
loop_
_entity.id
_entity.type
_entity.pdbx_description
1 polymer ?
#
loop_
_entity_poly.entity_id
_entity_poly.type
_entity_poly.pdbx_seq_one_letter_code
_entity_poly.pdbx_strand_id
1 'polypeptide(L)'
;WYAHKVWLHEYPMKYRNSPFFTHIAHHKRSRLNQFHDEGYAESMFKNAEIYNEKTALIALAAGSTILLPVAPFFTAGLYYGIYNYWKVHAKSHLDPEYARKRIPWHYDHHMTSDQNANWCITRPWFDYIMETRVFTDISIPETNPLGYDLPVWLEKRVNKIAKRILPKAYAKIEAASQQDQEQLRQGIEVPLS
;
A
#
# COMPACT_ATOMS: atom_id res chain seq x y z
N TRP A 1 5.40 2.21 -5.15
CA TRP A 1 4.90 3.55 -5.44
C TRP A 1 4.88 3.84 -6.94
N TYR A 2 6.04 3.96 -7.62
CA TYR A 2 6.12 4.35 -9.04
C TYR A 2 5.36 3.41 -9.97
N ALA A 3 5.60 2.11 -9.86
CA ALA A 3 4.92 1.12 -10.69
C ALA A 3 3.40 1.14 -10.47
N HIS A 4 2.96 1.25 -9.23
CA HIS A 4 1.54 1.33 -8.91
C HIS A 4 0.91 2.59 -9.49
N LYS A 5 1.48 3.77 -9.22
CA LYS A 5 0.98 5.03 -9.73
C LYS A 5 0.98 5.08 -11.26
N VAL A 6 2.14 4.85 -11.86
CA VAL A 6 2.32 5.11 -13.29
C VAL A 6 1.82 3.96 -14.15
N TRP A 7 2.25 2.72 -13.87
CA TRP A 7 1.93 1.60 -14.75
C TRP A 7 0.54 1.01 -14.50
N LEU A 8 0.08 1.01 -13.24
CA LEU A 8 -1.21 0.41 -12.90
C LEU A 8 -2.37 1.41 -12.90
N HIS A 9 -2.11 2.72 -12.75
CA HIS A 9 -3.14 3.77 -12.78
C HIS A 9 -3.03 4.71 -13.96
N GLU A 10 -1.97 5.51 -14.08
CA GLU A 10 -1.89 6.57 -15.11
C GLU A 10 -1.85 5.99 -16.53
N TYR A 11 -1.02 4.97 -16.76
CA TYR A 11 -0.87 4.35 -18.07
C TYR A 11 -2.16 3.70 -18.59
N PRO A 12 -2.89 2.84 -17.83
CA PRO A 12 -4.12 2.26 -18.32
C PRO A 12 -5.27 3.27 -18.47
N MET A 13 -5.30 4.34 -17.69
CA MET A 13 -6.27 5.42 -17.92
C MET A 13 -6.07 6.11 -19.27
N LYS A 14 -4.84 6.20 -19.74
CA LYS A 14 -4.48 6.73 -21.05
C LYS A 14 -4.66 5.69 -22.16
N TYR A 15 -4.35 4.41 -21.88
CA TYR A 15 -4.35 3.31 -22.83
C TYR A 15 -5.24 2.17 -22.34
N ARG A 16 -6.55 2.27 -22.56
CA ARG A 16 -7.56 1.34 -22.04
C ARG A 16 -7.42 -0.11 -22.53
N ASN A 17 -6.72 -0.34 -23.64
CA ASN A 17 -6.41 -1.68 -24.16
C ASN A 17 -5.16 -2.30 -23.52
N SER A 18 -4.54 -1.61 -22.56
CA SER A 18 -3.41 -2.13 -21.79
C SER A 18 -3.84 -3.31 -20.91
N PRO A 19 -3.02 -4.37 -20.78
CA PRO A 19 -3.29 -5.45 -19.83
C PRO A 19 -3.37 -4.94 -18.38
N PHE A 20 -2.75 -3.79 -18.06
CA PHE A 20 -2.83 -3.17 -16.75
C PHE A 20 -4.19 -2.51 -16.46
N PHE A 21 -5.07 -2.37 -17.45
CA PHE A 21 -6.43 -1.84 -17.22
C PHE A 21 -7.25 -2.74 -16.29
N THR A 22 -6.90 -4.02 -16.17
CA THR A 22 -7.50 -4.94 -15.21
C THR A 22 -7.34 -4.47 -13.75
N HIS A 23 -6.29 -3.69 -13.45
CA HIS A 23 -6.10 -3.10 -12.12
C HIS A 23 -7.21 -2.09 -11.75
N ILE A 24 -7.73 -1.36 -12.73
CA ILE A 24 -8.89 -0.46 -12.51
C ILE A 24 -10.16 -1.27 -12.18
N ALA A 25 -10.32 -2.44 -12.82
CA ALA A 25 -11.42 -3.35 -12.50
C ALA A 25 -11.31 -3.92 -11.08
N HIS A 26 -10.08 -4.20 -10.61
CA HIS A 26 -9.79 -4.60 -9.25
C HIS A 26 -10.21 -3.53 -8.23
N HIS A 27 -9.84 -2.27 -8.45
CA HIS A 27 -10.30 -1.18 -7.59
C HIS A 27 -11.83 -1.13 -7.49
N LYS A 28 -12.51 -1.26 -8.62
CA LYS A 28 -13.98 -1.28 -8.63
C LYS A 28 -14.55 -2.45 -7.82
N ARG A 29 -14.00 -3.67 -7.99
CA ARG A 29 -14.46 -4.85 -7.23
C ARG A 29 -14.22 -4.69 -5.74
N SER A 30 -13.01 -4.29 -5.36
CA SER A 30 -12.63 -4.08 -3.95
C SER A 30 -13.57 -3.08 -3.28
N ARG A 31 -13.91 -1.96 -3.94
CA ARG A 31 -14.86 -0.96 -3.39
C ARG A 31 -16.26 -1.52 -3.24
N LEU A 32 -16.77 -2.29 -4.20
CA LEU A 32 -18.09 -2.89 -4.13
C LEU A 32 -18.23 -3.95 -3.03
N ASN A 33 -17.11 -4.60 -2.68
CA ASN A 33 -17.05 -5.69 -1.72
C ASN A 33 -16.33 -5.29 -0.40
N GLN A 34 -16.35 -4.01 -0.03
CA GLN A 34 -15.76 -3.52 1.22
C GLN A 34 -14.28 -3.92 1.38
N PHE A 35 -13.49 -3.69 0.32
CA PHE A 35 -12.09 -4.05 0.19
C PHE A 35 -11.81 -5.54 -0.11
N HIS A 36 -12.75 -6.45 0.16
CA HIS A 36 -12.56 -7.88 -0.09
C HIS A 36 -12.53 -8.21 -1.59
N ASP A 37 -11.58 -9.06 -2.00
CA ASP A 37 -11.50 -9.58 -3.37
C ASP A 37 -11.14 -11.06 -3.37
N GLU A 38 -12.15 -11.92 -3.54
CA GLU A 38 -12.00 -13.38 -3.59
C GLU A 38 -11.10 -13.86 -4.74
N GLY A 39 -10.91 -13.06 -5.77
CA GLY A 39 -10.01 -13.38 -6.88
C GLY A 39 -8.61 -13.76 -6.42
N TYR A 40 -8.14 -13.22 -5.29
CA TYR A 40 -6.83 -13.57 -4.72
C TYR A 40 -6.76 -14.98 -4.11
N ALA A 41 -7.90 -15.61 -3.78
CA ALA A 41 -7.97 -17.02 -3.34
C ALA A 41 -8.07 -17.99 -4.53
N GLU A 42 -8.42 -17.51 -5.72
CA GLU A 42 -8.61 -18.34 -6.89
C GLU A 42 -7.30 -18.68 -7.63
N SER A 43 -7.39 -19.66 -8.50
CA SER A 43 -6.31 -19.92 -9.46
C SER A 43 -6.10 -18.71 -10.37
N MET A 44 -4.84 -18.33 -10.60
CA MET A 44 -4.49 -17.24 -11.51
C MET A 44 -5.09 -17.36 -12.92
N PHE A 45 -5.39 -18.57 -13.36
CA PHE A 45 -5.96 -18.83 -14.69
C PHE A 45 -7.47 -18.54 -14.78
N LYS A 46 -8.13 -18.31 -13.65
CA LYS A 46 -9.57 -17.98 -13.60
C LYS A 46 -9.83 -16.48 -13.58
N ASN A 47 -8.84 -15.68 -13.24
CA ASN A 47 -8.96 -14.24 -13.07
C ASN A 47 -7.88 -13.52 -13.87
N ALA A 48 -8.28 -12.79 -14.90
CA ALA A 48 -7.36 -12.12 -15.83
C ALA A 48 -6.45 -11.09 -15.13
N GLU A 49 -6.94 -10.45 -14.08
CA GLU A 49 -6.16 -9.48 -13.30
C GLU A 49 -5.07 -10.16 -12.50
N ILE A 50 -5.43 -11.19 -11.73
CA ILE A 50 -4.48 -11.99 -10.97
C ILE A 50 -3.45 -12.63 -11.90
N TYR A 51 -3.89 -13.08 -13.09
CA TYR A 51 -2.98 -13.58 -14.12
C TYR A 51 -1.98 -12.51 -14.57
N ASN A 52 -2.45 -11.31 -14.88
CA ASN A 52 -1.60 -10.21 -15.35
C ASN A 52 -0.63 -9.76 -14.25
N GLU A 53 -1.11 -9.61 -13.02
CA GLU A 53 -0.27 -9.22 -11.89
C GLU A 53 0.82 -10.26 -11.61
N LYS A 54 0.47 -11.54 -11.46
CA LYS A 54 1.44 -12.63 -11.23
C LYS A 54 2.43 -12.75 -12.38
N THR A 55 1.95 -12.69 -13.62
CA THR A 55 2.82 -12.78 -14.80
C THR A 55 3.82 -11.63 -14.84
N ALA A 56 3.39 -10.41 -14.54
CA ALA A 56 4.28 -9.25 -14.47
C ALA A 56 5.35 -9.41 -13.36
N LEU A 57 4.97 -9.91 -12.19
CA LEU A 57 5.90 -10.18 -11.10
C LEU A 57 6.90 -11.28 -11.44
N ILE A 58 6.46 -12.37 -12.07
CA ILE A 58 7.32 -13.45 -12.54
C ILE A 58 8.29 -12.94 -13.63
N ALA A 59 7.79 -12.17 -14.58
CA ALA A 59 8.62 -11.59 -15.64
C ALA A 59 9.68 -10.63 -15.06
N LEU A 60 9.32 -9.82 -14.06
CA LEU A 60 10.25 -8.94 -13.35
C LEU A 60 11.33 -9.75 -12.61
N ALA A 61 10.93 -10.82 -11.90
CA ALA A 61 11.87 -11.70 -11.21
C ALA A 61 12.82 -12.38 -12.21
N ALA A 62 12.29 -12.98 -13.27
CA ALA A 62 13.08 -13.64 -14.31
C ALA A 62 14.03 -12.68 -15.02
N GLY A 63 13.55 -11.50 -15.43
CA GLY A 63 14.39 -10.47 -16.08
C GLY A 63 15.50 -9.94 -15.18
N SER A 64 15.24 -9.81 -13.89
CA SER A 64 16.24 -9.34 -12.91
C SER A 64 17.34 -10.36 -12.62
N THR A 65 17.14 -11.63 -12.98
CA THR A 65 18.15 -12.69 -12.81
C THR A 65 19.48 -12.36 -13.54
N ILE A 66 19.41 -11.60 -14.63
CA ILE A 66 20.61 -11.14 -15.38
C ILE A 66 21.55 -10.31 -14.50
N LEU A 67 21.03 -9.67 -13.45
CA LEU A 67 21.81 -8.85 -12.53
C LEU A 67 22.51 -9.68 -11.44
N LEU A 68 22.14 -10.96 -11.29
CA LEU A 68 22.66 -11.79 -10.20
C LEU A 68 24.20 -11.87 -10.15
N PRO A 69 24.94 -12.00 -11.28
CA PRO A 69 26.40 -12.06 -11.26
C PRO A 69 27.08 -10.75 -10.82
N VAL A 70 26.45 -9.60 -11.03
CA VAL A 70 27.04 -8.28 -10.80
C VAL A 70 26.46 -7.56 -9.57
N ALA A 71 25.24 -7.90 -9.17
CA ALA A 71 24.52 -7.28 -8.06
C ALA A 71 23.68 -8.29 -7.26
N PRO A 72 24.30 -9.32 -6.67
CA PRO A 72 23.56 -10.43 -6.04
C PRO A 72 22.66 -9.98 -4.88
N PHE A 73 23.12 -9.08 -4.03
CA PHE A 73 22.32 -8.59 -2.90
C PHE A 73 21.13 -7.72 -3.35
N PHE A 74 21.32 -6.91 -4.39
CA PHE A 74 20.20 -6.15 -4.98
C PHE A 74 19.16 -7.10 -5.57
N THR A 75 19.58 -8.12 -6.32
CA THR A 75 18.69 -9.11 -6.92
C THR A 75 17.94 -9.91 -5.86
N ALA A 76 18.61 -10.33 -4.79
CA ALA A 76 17.97 -11.00 -3.65
C ALA A 76 16.94 -10.10 -2.95
N GLY A 77 17.27 -8.82 -2.75
CA GLY A 77 16.33 -7.83 -2.21
C GLY A 77 15.12 -7.61 -3.10
N LEU A 78 15.31 -7.61 -4.42
CA LEU A 78 14.22 -7.48 -5.38
C LEU A 78 13.30 -8.73 -5.35
N TYR A 79 13.85 -9.94 -5.31
CA TYR A 79 13.06 -11.17 -5.16
C TYR A 79 12.25 -11.18 -3.87
N TYR A 80 12.88 -10.80 -2.75
CA TYR A 80 12.16 -10.64 -1.49
C TYR A 80 11.05 -9.60 -1.61
N GLY A 81 11.31 -8.46 -2.25
CA GLY A 81 10.33 -7.39 -2.47
C GLY A 81 9.12 -7.86 -3.29
N ILE A 82 9.37 -8.61 -4.38
CA ILE A 82 8.33 -9.21 -5.23
C ILE A 82 7.48 -10.20 -4.43
N TYR A 83 8.11 -11.11 -3.69
CA TYR A 83 7.42 -12.08 -2.86
C TYR A 83 6.59 -11.41 -1.76
N ASN A 84 7.19 -10.45 -1.04
CA ASN A 84 6.53 -9.73 0.03
C ASN A 84 5.35 -8.90 -0.48
N TYR A 85 5.52 -8.23 -1.63
CA TYR A 85 4.44 -7.51 -2.30
C TYR A 85 3.25 -8.45 -2.55
N TRP A 86 3.46 -9.56 -3.26
CA TRP A 86 2.40 -10.52 -3.56
C TRP A 86 1.71 -11.02 -2.29
N LYS A 87 2.49 -11.44 -1.31
CA LYS A 87 1.96 -12.00 -0.05
C LYS A 87 1.12 -10.98 0.73
N VAL A 88 1.62 -9.76 0.87
CA VAL A 88 0.93 -8.71 1.64
C VAL A 88 -0.31 -8.23 0.88
N HIS A 89 -0.20 -8.02 -0.43
CA HIS A 89 -1.30 -7.56 -1.27
C HIS A 89 -2.44 -8.58 -1.31
N ALA A 90 -2.16 -9.83 -1.64
CA ALA A 90 -3.16 -10.89 -1.66
C ALA A 90 -3.83 -11.07 -0.28
N LYS A 91 -3.02 -11.10 0.79
CA LYS A 91 -3.57 -11.22 2.14
C LYS A 91 -4.49 -10.06 2.49
N SER A 92 -4.13 -8.84 2.11
CA SER A 92 -4.92 -7.66 2.43
C SER A 92 -6.32 -7.71 1.81
N HIS A 93 -6.42 -8.17 0.57
CA HIS A 93 -7.71 -8.30 -0.11
C HIS A 93 -8.54 -9.50 0.34
N LEU A 94 -7.92 -10.53 0.89
CA LEU A 94 -8.63 -11.65 1.51
C LEU A 94 -9.04 -11.39 2.96
N ASP A 95 -8.38 -10.45 3.63
CA ASP A 95 -8.61 -10.06 5.02
C ASP A 95 -8.61 -8.53 5.14
N PRO A 96 -9.77 -7.88 4.91
CA PRO A 96 -9.90 -6.42 5.00
C PRO A 96 -9.55 -5.84 6.37
N GLU A 97 -9.75 -6.60 7.44
CA GLU A 97 -9.38 -6.17 8.79
C GLU A 97 -7.86 -6.12 8.96
N TYR A 98 -7.16 -7.13 8.41
CA TYR A 98 -5.70 -7.08 8.32
C TYR A 98 -5.24 -5.87 7.51
N ALA A 99 -5.86 -5.58 6.36
CA ALA A 99 -5.51 -4.43 5.56
C ALA A 99 -5.63 -3.14 6.36
N ARG A 100 -6.77 -2.94 7.00
CA ARG A 100 -7.09 -1.75 7.77
C ARG A 100 -6.14 -1.52 8.94
N LYS A 101 -5.73 -2.59 9.64
CA LYS A 101 -4.83 -2.50 10.80
C LYS A 101 -3.34 -2.49 10.44
N ARG A 102 -2.92 -3.18 9.38
CA ARG A 102 -1.50 -3.43 9.09
C ARG A 102 -0.93 -2.66 7.93
N ILE A 103 -1.78 -2.30 6.98
CA ILE A 103 -1.43 -1.51 5.80
C ILE A 103 -2.53 -0.48 5.49
N PRO A 104 -2.89 0.39 6.48
CA PRO A 104 -4.01 1.31 6.35
C PRO A 104 -3.89 2.24 5.13
N TRP A 105 -2.67 2.63 4.73
CA TRP A 105 -2.43 3.40 3.51
C TRP A 105 -2.98 2.72 2.24
N HIS A 106 -2.85 1.39 2.14
CA HIS A 106 -3.37 0.65 1.00
C HIS A 106 -4.90 0.49 1.09
N TYR A 107 -5.43 0.28 2.29
CA TYR A 107 -6.87 0.31 2.52
C TYR A 107 -7.46 1.66 2.12
N ASP A 108 -6.85 2.77 2.53
CA ASP A 108 -7.25 4.12 2.16
C ASP A 108 -7.21 4.33 0.64
N HIS A 109 -6.16 3.83 -0.03
CA HIS A 109 -6.03 3.92 -1.49
C HIS A 109 -7.24 3.35 -2.23
N HIS A 110 -7.77 2.22 -1.77
CA HIS A 110 -8.95 1.58 -2.37
C HIS A 110 -10.26 2.22 -1.93
N MET A 111 -10.40 2.59 -0.67
CA MET A 111 -11.70 2.86 -0.06
C MET A 111 -12.06 4.34 0.06
N THR A 112 -11.07 5.25 -0.01
CA THR A 112 -11.33 6.70 0.05
C THR A 112 -11.78 7.27 -1.30
N SER A 113 -12.29 8.49 -1.28
CA SER A 113 -12.72 9.21 -2.51
C SER A 113 -11.53 9.60 -3.40
N ASP A 114 -10.38 9.91 -2.80
CA ASP A 114 -9.16 10.25 -3.54
C ASP A 114 -8.32 9.00 -3.84
N GLN A 115 -8.49 8.47 -5.04
CA GLN A 115 -7.70 7.35 -5.54
C GLN A 115 -6.36 7.78 -6.18
N ASN A 116 -6.05 9.06 -6.16
CA ASN A 116 -4.76 9.59 -6.62
C ASN A 116 -3.78 9.82 -5.46
N ALA A 117 -3.97 9.10 -4.36
CA ALA A 117 -3.16 9.16 -3.16
C ALA A 117 -2.82 7.75 -2.65
N ASN A 118 -1.91 7.64 -1.69
CA ASN A 118 -1.62 6.41 -0.96
C ASN A 118 -1.15 5.25 -1.87
N TRP A 119 -0.16 5.52 -2.72
CA TRP A 119 0.30 4.60 -3.76
C TRP A 119 1.10 3.40 -3.27
N CYS A 120 1.61 3.44 -2.04
CA CYS A 120 2.37 2.35 -1.46
C CYS A 120 1.46 1.19 -1.05
N ILE A 121 1.95 -0.04 -1.20
CA ILE A 121 1.24 -1.25 -0.78
C ILE A 121 1.88 -1.82 0.49
N THR A 122 3.12 -2.26 0.41
CA THR A 122 3.77 -2.96 1.52
C THR A 122 4.24 -2.05 2.65
N ARG A 123 4.66 -0.83 2.33
CA ARG A 123 5.15 0.18 3.30
C ARG A 123 4.91 1.59 2.78
N PRO A 124 4.55 2.57 3.63
CA PRO A 124 4.12 3.90 3.19
C PRO A 124 5.27 4.89 2.93
N TRP A 125 6.52 4.46 2.98
CA TRP A 125 7.69 5.35 2.96
C TRP A 125 7.70 6.33 1.80
N PHE A 126 7.44 5.83 0.58
CA PHE A 126 7.43 6.69 -0.60
C PHE A 126 6.22 7.61 -0.63
N ASP A 127 5.08 7.24 -0.05
CA ASP A 127 3.95 8.17 0.09
C ASP A 127 4.30 9.33 0.99
N TYR A 128 5.09 9.10 2.05
CA TYR A 128 5.59 10.19 2.89
C TYR A 128 6.68 11.03 2.21
N ILE A 129 7.64 10.41 1.53
CA ILE A 129 8.72 11.10 0.81
C ILE A 129 8.14 11.94 -0.35
N MET A 130 7.17 11.40 -1.08
CA MET A 130 6.54 12.03 -2.23
C MET A 130 5.33 12.89 -1.86
N GLU A 131 5.04 13.04 -0.56
CA GLU A 131 3.92 13.82 -0.01
C GLU A 131 2.54 13.35 -0.49
N THR A 132 2.40 12.09 -0.91
CA THR A 132 1.17 11.48 -1.42
C THR A 132 0.37 10.70 -0.38
N ARG A 133 0.82 10.63 0.89
CA ARG A 133 0.01 10.10 1.99
C ARG A 133 -1.09 11.08 2.35
N VAL A 134 -2.34 10.64 2.21
CA VAL A 134 -3.55 11.39 2.55
C VAL A 134 -4.35 10.59 3.57
N PHE A 135 -4.75 11.22 4.65
CA PHE A 135 -5.67 10.69 5.65
C PHE A 135 -7.08 11.21 5.40
N THR A 136 -8.06 10.40 5.72
CA THR A 136 -9.50 10.73 5.67
C THR A 136 -10.15 10.33 6.99
N ASP A 137 -11.45 10.51 7.10
CA ASP A 137 -12.27 10.13 8.25
C ASP A 137 -12.30 8.63 8.56
N ILE A 138 -11.99 7.79 7.56
CA ILE A 138 -11.92 6.32 7.74
C ILE A 138 -10.49 5.79 7.94
N SER A 139 -9.49 6.66 7.84
CA SER A 139 -8.09 6.27 7.95
C SER A 139 -7.70 5.94 9.38
N ILE A 140 -6.90 4.90 9.56
CA ILE A 140 -6.19 4.63 10.82
C ILE A 140 -4.77 5.19 10.69
N PRO A 141 -4.40 6.20 11.49
CA PRO A 141 -3.07 6.80 11.39
C PRO A 141 -1.97 5.82 11.78
N GLU A 142 -0.89 5.80 11.02
CA GLU A 142 0.33 5.10 11.41
C GLU A 142 1.01 5.83 12.58
N THR A 143 1.65 5.09 13.47
CA THR A 143 2.42 5.66 14.60
C THR A 143 3.79 6.19 14.18
N ASN A 144 4.26 5.81 13.00
CA ASN A 144 5.52 6.26 12.42
C ASN A 144 5.53 6.12 10.90
N PRO A 145 6.33 6.92 10.16
CA PRO A 145 6.32 6.92 8.69
C PRO A 145 6.93 5.65 8.05
N LEU A 146 7.47 4.74 8.84
CA LEU A 146 7.97 3.45 8.35
C LEU A 146 6.83 2.42 8.21
N GLY A 147 5.69 2.62 8.88
CA GLY A 147 4.56 1.69 8.88
C GLY A 147 4.90 0.34 9.52
N TYR A 148 5.76 0.34 10.54
CA TYR A 148 6.09 -0.83 11.35
C TYR A 148 5.58 -0.69 12.77
N ASP A 149 5.15 -1.81 13.35
CA ASP A 149 4.96 -1.91 14.80
C ASP A 149 6.34 -1.98 15.45
N LEU A 150 6.79 -0.88 16.02
CA LEU A 150 8.10 -0.77 16.62
C LEU A 150 8.01 -0.81 18.15
N PRO A 151 9.01 -1.38 18.86
CA PRO A 151 9.13 -1.16 20.31
C PRO A 151 9.17 0.34 20.63
N VAL A 152 8.52 0.75 21.70
CA VAL A 152 8.32 2.18 22.08
C VAL A 152 9.63 3.00 22.04
N TRP A 153 10.73 2.42 22.54
CA TRP A 153 12.03 3.11 22.55
C TRP A 153 12.58 3.37 21.14
N LEU A 154 12.35 2.43 20.20
CA LEU A 154 12.80 2.55 18.81
C LEU A 154 11.88 3.50 18.04
N GLU A 155 10.59 3.40 18.25
CA GLU A 155 9.60 4.30 17.65
C GLU A 155 9.86 5.76 18.00
N LYS A 156 10.13 6.07 19.27
CA LYS A 156 10.53 7.42 19.70
C LYS A 156 11.76 7.93 18.94
N ARG A 157 12.76 7.07 18.70
CA ARG A 157 13.96 7.45 17.93
C ARG A 157 13.66 7.69 16.45
N VAL A 158 12.88 6.77 15.83
CA VAL A 158 12.44 6.90 14.44
C VAL A 158 11.65 8.18 14.25
N ASN A 159 10.67 8.44 15.12
CA ASN A 159 9.85 9.65 15.04
C ASN A 159 10.66 10.93 15.25
N LYS A 160 11.64 10.93 16.16
CA LYS A 160 12.56 12.06 16.33
C LYS A 160 13.38 12.35 15.07
N ILE A 161 13.83 11.33 14.38
CA ILE A 161 14.56 11.46 13.09
C ILE A 161 13.59 11.91 12.00
N ALA A 162 12.45 11.25 11.86
CA ALA A 162 11.44 11.58 10.86
C ALA A 162 10.97 13.04 10.97
N LYS A 163 10.75 13.54 12.17
CA LYS A 163 10.39 14.95 12.41
C LYS A 163 11.45 15.96 11.90
N ARG A 164 12.70 15.54 11.84
CA ARG A 164 13.80 16.38 11.33
C ARG A 164 13.96 16.32 9.80
N ILE A 165 13.86 15.12 9.23
CA ILE A 165 14.16 14.89 7.80
C ILE A 165 12.91 14.96 6.91
N LEU A 166 11.74 14.68 7.46
CA LEU A 166 10.44 14.68 6.77
C LEU A 166 9.39 15.45 7.60
N PRO A 167 9.62 16.74 7.93
CA PRO A 167 8.76 17.48 8.87
C PRO A 167 7.32 17.57 8.42
N LYS A 168 7.05 17.78 7.13
CA LYS A 168 5.69 17.84 6.59
C LYS A 168 4.96 16.50 6.68
N ALA A 169 5.67 15.40 6.37
CA ALA A 169 5.14 14.05 6.46
C ALA A 169 4.78 13.71 7.91
N TYR A 170 5.68 14.02 8.84
CA TYR A 170 5.46 13.76 10.26
C TYR A 170 4.30 14.60 10.82
N ALA A 171 4.16 15.85 10.39
CA ALA A 171 3.03 16.68 10.78
C ALA A 171 1.67 16.11 10.37
N LYS A 172 1.59 15.39 9.23
CA LYS A 172 0.37 14.68 8.83
C LYS A 172 -0.01 13.58 9.82
N ILE A 173 0.97 12.80 10.30
CA ILE A 173 0.74 11.75 11.32
C ILE A 173 0.25 12.38 12.63
N GLU A 174 0.91 13.45 13.08
CA GLU A 174 0.51 14.15 14.31
C GLU A 174 -0.92 14.70 14.21
N ALA A 175 -1.27 15.32 13.08
CA ALA A 175 -2.61 15.86 12.84
C ALA A 175 -3.69 14.77 12.80
N ALA A 176 -3.44 13.66 12.08
CA ALA A 176 -4.38 12.55 12.00
C ALA A 176 -4.59 11.90 13.38
N SER A 177 -3.52 11.70 14.16
CA SER A 177 -3.61 11.14 15.51
C SER A 177 -4.36 12.05 16.48
N GLN A 178 -4.25 13.37 16.34
CA GLN A 178 -5.00 14.33 17.16
C GLN A 178 -6.49 14.31 16.80
N GLN A 179 -6.82 14.23 15.53
CA GLN A 179 -8.20 14.12 15.06
C GLN A 179 -8.87 12.85 15.58
N ASP A 180 -8.17 11.73 15.54
CA ASP A 180 -8.62 10.42 16.05
C ASP A 180 -8.95 10.51 17.56
N GLN A 181 -8.05 11.11 18.34
CA GLN A 181 -8.26 11.32 19.78
C GLN A 181 -9.46 12.24 20.08
N GLU A 182 -9.67 13.27 19.27
CA GLU A 182 -10.79 14.18 19.44
C GLU A 182 -12.13 13.50 19.12
N GLN A 183 -12.19 12.69 18.08
CA GLN A 183 -13.37 11.89 17.74
C GLN A 183 -13.72 10.91 18.86
N LEU A 184 -12.71 10.23 19.45
CA LEU A 184 -12.92 9.35 20.60
C LEU A 184 -13.49 10.10 21.81
N ARG A 185 -13.02 11.33 22.09
CA ARG A 185 -13.54 12.16 23.19
C ARG A 185 -14.99 12.58 22.96
N GLN A 186 -15.40 12.76 21.71
CA GLN A 186 -16.76 13.12 21.32
C GLN A 186 -17.71 11.91 21.28
N GLY A 187 -17.23 10.70 21.57
CA GLY A 187 -18.01 9.47 21.54
C GLY A 187 -18.35 8.99 20.11
N ILE A 188 -17.64 9.52 19.12
CA ILE A 188 -17.75 9.04 17.73
C ILE A 188 -16.94 7.74 17.65
N GLU A 189 -17.55 6.67 17.13
CA GLU A 189 -16.84 5.42 16.89
C GLU A 189 -15.69 5.64 15.90
N VAL A 190 -14.48 5.66 16.43
CA VAL A 190 -13.27 5.63 15.60
C VAL A 190 -13.03 4.18 15.18
N PRO A 191 -12.64 3.94 13.93
CA PRO A 191 -12.28 2.61 13.49
C PRO A 191 -11.19 2.03 14.40
N LEU A 192 -11.51 0.95 15.12
CA LEU A 192 -10.60 0.32 16.07
C LEU A 192 -9.23 0.02 15.43
N SER A 193 -8.19 0.57 16.01
CA SER A 193 -6.78 0.34 15.66
C SER A 193 -6.34 -1.12 15.86
#